data_5944c7d2a20395963d33c1ae7fbb9175
#
_entry.id   5944c7d2a20395963d33c1ae7fbb9175
#
_cell.length_a   1.000
_cell.length_b   1.000
_cell.length_c   1.000
_cell.angle_alpha   90.00
_cell.angle_beta   90.00
_cell.angle_gamma   90.00
#
_symmetry.space_group_name_H-M   'P 1'
#
loop_
_entity.id
_entity.type
_entity.pdbx_description
1 polymer ?
#
loop_
_entity_poly.entity_id
_entity_poly.type
_entity_poly.pdbx_seq_one_letter_code
_entity_poly.pdbx_strand_id
1 'polypeptide(L)'
;WGWLLLITSLTHVTHITQWLALVRLADQLRYASWYAFLLFLLHAHRSFKDNRNFVGLIVLAVSLTAWGLVALGLDVLGMGAWDQLSRGILFNAMAMPILAMVLLEQVFRNATKDSLWNIKPLCFGLAGTYVFDLYLFSQAVLFNRLDEEALSVRGIVHAAMMPLLLP
;
A
#
# COMPACT_ATOMS: atom_id res chain seq x y z
N TRP A 1 -18.80 -38.98 -11.43
CA TRP A 1 -17.62 -38.65 -10.61
C TRP A 1 -16.84 -37.44 -11.17
N GLY A 2 -16.63 -37.31 -12.49
CA GLY A 2 -15.89 -36.19 -13.10
C GLY A 2 -16.49 -34.80 -12.83
N TRP A 3 -17.82 -34.69 -12.81
CA TRP A 3 -18.53 -33.43 -12.51
C TRP A 3 -18.35 -32.96 -11.05
N LEU A 4 -18.30 -33.89 -10.10
CA LEU A 4 -18.04 -33.57 -8.68
C LEU A 4 -16.64 -33.01 -8.47
N LEU A 5 -15.63 -33.59 -9.14
CA LEU A 5 -14.25 -33.07 -9.09
C LEU A 5 -14.12 -31.70 -9.74
N LEU A 6 -14.84 -31.44 -10.85
CA LEU A 6 -14.91 -30.13 -11.48
C LEU A 6 -15.57 -29.09 -10.58
N ILE A 7 -16.70 -29.42 -9.94
CA ILE A 7 -17.40 -28.52 -9.04
C ILE A 7 -16.55 -28.22 -7.80
N THR A 8 -15.89 -29.21 -7.19
CA THR A 8 -15.02 -29.02 -6.04
C THR A 8 -13.78 -28.21 -6.39
N SER A 9 -13.18 -28.41 -7.57
CA SER A 9 -12.04 -27.61 -8.01
C SER A 9 -12.43 -26.17 -8.30
N LEU A 10 -13.59 -25.92 -8.94
CA LEU A 10 -14.12 -24.60 -9.20
C LEU A 10 -14.48 -23.85 -7.91
N THR A 11 -15.10 -24.51 -6.93
CA THR A 11 -15.39 -23.88 -5.63
C THR A 11 -14.11 -23.58 -4.85
N HIS A 12 -13.10 -24.44 -4.89
CA HIS A 12 -11.80 -24.16 -4.27
C HIS A 12 -11.10 -22.95 -4.92
N VAL A 13 -11.08 -22.88 -6.24
CA VAL A 13 -10.49 -21.75 -6.99
C VAL A 13 -11.23 -20.45 -6.68
N THR A 14 -12.57 -20.45 -6.64
CA THR A 14 -13.36 -19.25 -6.32
C THR A 14 -13.13 -18.78 -4.88
N HIS A 15 -12.98 -19.68 -3.92
CA HIS A 15 -12.64 -19.31 -2.55
C HIS A 15 -11.26 -18.68 -2.45
N ILE A 16 -10.24 -19.25 -3.10
CA ILE A 16 -8.88 -18.71 -3.09
C ILE A 16 -8.83 -17.30 -3.73
N THR A 17 -9.51 -17.11 -4.87
CA THR A 17 -9.55 -15.80 -5.53
C THR A 17 -10.26 -14.74 -4.69
N GLN A 18 -11.34 -15.08 -4.00
CA GLN A 18 -12.03 -14.18 -3.08
C GLN A 18 -11.16 -13.77 -1.89
N TRP A 19 -10.42 -14.70 -1.29
CA TRP A 19 -9.47 -14.39 -0.21
C TRP A 19 -8.34 -13.49 -0.68
N LEU A 20 -7.78 -13.74 -1.85
CA LEU A 20 -6.74 -12.88 -2.43
C LEU A 20 -7.28 -11.46 -2.71
N ALA A 21 -8.50 -11.34 -3.21
CA ALA A 21 -9.13 -10.04 -3.43
C ALA A 21 -9.35 -9.27 -2.11
N LEU A 22 -9.77 -9.96 -1.05
CA LEU A 22 -9.93 -9.36 0.29
C LEU A 22 -8.59 -8.88 0.87
N VAL A 23 -7.53 -9.66 0.73
CA VAL A 23 -6.18 -9.28 1.19
C VAL A 23 -5.69 -8.03 0.43
N ARG A 24 -5.86 -8.00 -0.90
CA ARG A 24 -5.51 -6.82 -1.71
C ARG A 24 -6.34 -5.59 -1.34
N LEU A 25 -7.65 -5.77 -1.09
CA LEU A 25 -8.51 -4.69 -0.64
C LEU A 25 -8.07 -4.15 0.72
N ALA A 26 -7.75 -5.03 1.67
CA ALA A 26 -7.26 -4.66 2.99
C ALA A 26 -5.94 -3.87 2.90
N ASP A 27 -5.00 -4.30 2.03
CA ASP A 27 -3.76 -3.56 1.76
C ASP A 27 -4.04 -2.17 1.18
N GLN A 28 -4.98 -2.07 0.23
CA GLN A 28 -5.36 -0.81 -0.39
C GLN A 28 -5.95 0.17 0.63
N LEU A 29 -6.85 -0.32 1.50
CA LEU A 29 -7.45 0.46 2.59
C LEU A 29 -6.41 0.89 3.62
N ARG A 30 -5.44 0.03 3.92
CA ARG A 30 -4.31 0.35 4.80
C ARG A 30 -3.53 1.54 4.27
N TYR A 31 -3.12 1.53 2.99
CA TYR A 31 -2.40 2.65 2.39
C TYR A 31 -3.26 3.92 2.33
N ALA A 32 -4.54 3.80 1.95
CA ALA A 32 -5.46 4.93 1.92
C ALA A 32 -5.60 5.60 3.29
N SER A 33 -5.72 4.82 4.36
CA SER A 33 -5.80 5.34 5.74
C SER A 33 -4.51 6.02 6.17
N TRP A 34 -3.33 5.46 5.83
CA TRP A 34 -2.04 6.09 6.11
C TRP A 34 -1.84 7.39 5.32
N TYR A 35 -2.24 7.43 4.04
CA TYR A 35 -2.20 8.67 3.26
C TYR A 35 -3.09 9.75 3.88
N ALA A 36 -4.33 9.40 4.23
CA ALA A 36 -5.24 10.33 4.89
C ALA A 36 -4.65 10.88 6.20
N PHE A 37 -4.07 10.01 7.02
CA PHE A 37 -3.42 10.39 8.27
C PHE A 37 -2.19 11.30 8.05
N LEU A 38 -1.29 10.94 7.14
CA LEU A 38 -0.09 11.74 6.84
C LEU A 38 -0.46 13.09 6.21
N LEU A 39 -1.45 13.14 5.32
CA LEU A 39 -1.97 14.37 4.74
C LEU A 39 -2.64 15.25 5.81
N PHE A 40 -3.36 14.66 6.75
CA PHE A 40 -3.94 15.37 7.88
C PHE A 40 -2.86 15.98 8.77
N LEU A 41 -1.82 15.22 9.13
CA LEU A 41 -0.67 15.73 9.88
C LEU A 41 0.04 16.86 9.12
N LEU A 42 0.23 16.69 7.82
CA LEU A 42 0.86 17.70 6.97
C LEU A 42 0.02 18.98 6.90
N HIS A 43 -1.30 18.85 6.84
CA HIS A 43 -2.22 19.98 6.86
C HIS A 43 -2.16 20.74 8.20
N ALA A 44 -2.14 20.02 9.32
CA ALA A 44 -2.12 20.59 10.66
C ALA A 44 -0.84 21.40 10.97
N HIS A 45 0.30 21.02 10.37
CA HIS A 45 1.61 21.66 10.64
C HIS A 45 2.01 22.70 9.59
N ARG A 46 1.17 22.96 8.60
CA ARG A 46 1.53 23.80 7.45
C ARG A 46 1.22 25.27 7.64
N SER A 47 2.24 26.10 7.41
CA SER A 47 2.04 27.52 7.09
C SER A 47 1.52 27.64 5.65
N PHE A 48 0.43 28.38 5.42
CA PHE A 48 -0.40 28.46 4.21
C PHE A 48 0.32 28.80 2.87
N LYS A 49 1.63 28.77 2.79
CA LYS A 49 2.41 29.38 1.70
C LYS A 49 2.56 28.54 0.44
N ASP A 50 2.29 27.22 0.46
CA ASP A 50 2.48 26.36 -0.73
C ASP A 50 1.32 25.38 -0.94
N ASN A 51 0.15 25.95 -1.31
CA ASN A 51 -1.08 25.19 -1.53
C ASN A 51 -1.00 24.25 -2.76
N ARG A 52 -0.18 24.62 -3.76
CA ARG A 52 -0.13 23.90 -5.06
C ARG A 52 0.50 22.52 -4.94
N ASN A 53 1.62 22.40 -4.21
CA ASN A 53 2.29 21.11 -4.00
C ASN A 53 1.45 20.17 -3.11
N PHE A 54 0.75 20.74 -2.14
CA PHE A 54 -0.15 19.96 -1.28
C PHE A 54 -1.33 19.37 -2.05
N VAL A 55 -1.99 20.16 -2.89
CA VAL A 55 -3.06 19.68 -3.77
C VAL A 55 -2.52 18.59 -4.70
N GLY A 56 -1.30 18.75 -5.24
CA GLY A 56 -0.64 17.73 -6.05
C GLY A 56 -0.46 16.41 -5.32
N LEU A 57 -0.04 16.43 -4.04
CA LEU A 57 0.09 15.22 -3.22
C LEU A 57 -1.26 14.54 -2.95
N ILE A 58 -2.31 15.32 -2.67
CA ILE A 58 -3.68 14.79 -2.51
C ILE A 58 -4.15 14.12 -3.80
N VAL A 59 -4.01 14.80 -4.94
CA VAL A 59 -4.42 14.25 -6.24
C VAL A 59 -3.68 12.96 -6.53
N LEU A 60 -2.37 12.92 -6.27
CA LEU A 60 -1.56 11.71 -6.47
C LEU A 60 -1.99 10.57 -5.55
N ALA A 61 -2.25 10.84 -4.28
CA ALA A 61 -2.72 9.83 -3.33
C ALA A 61 -4.10 9.27 -3.73
N VAL A 62 -5.03 10.14 -4.10
CA VAL A 62 -6.36 9.73 -4.56
C VAL A 62 -6.27 8.95 -5.88
N SER A 63 -5.44 9.38 -6.83
CA SER A 63 -5.30 8.69 -8.13
C SER A 63 -4.71 7.29 -7.98
N LEU A 64 -3.67 7.11 -7.15
CA LEU A 64 -3.08 5.79 -6.92
C LEU A 64 -4.05 4.84 -6.19
N THR A 65 -4.76 5.33 -5.18
CA THR A 65 -5.76 4.52 -4.47
C THR A 65 -6.95 4.16 -5.36
N ALA A 66 -7.45 5.11 -6.14
CA ALA A 66 -8.54 4.87 -7.09
C ALA A 66 -8.14 3.87 -8.18
N TRP A 67 -6.93 4.02 -8.75
CA TRP A 67 -6.41 3.06 -9.73
C TRP A 67 -6.31 1.65 -9.17
N GLY A 68 -5.79 1.49 -7.93
CA GLY A 68 -5.71 0.19 -7.27
C GLY A 68 -7.08 -0.46 -7.05
N LEU A 69 -8.10 0.33 -6.66
CA LEU A 69 -9.48 -0.17 -6.51
C LEU A 69 -10.12 -0.54 -7.84
N VAL A 70 -9.92 0.26 -8.88
CA VAL A 70 -10.41 -0.05 -10.25
C VAL A 70 -9.76 -1.33 -10.77
N ALA A 71 -8.44 -1.45 -10.65
CA ALA A 71 -7.70 -2.64 -11.08
C ALA A 71 -8.17 -3.91 -10.34
N LEU A 72 -8.42 -3.80 -9.03
CA LEU A 72 -8.98 -4.89 -8.23
C LEU A 72 -10.39 -5.26 -8.70
N GLY A 73 -11.24 -4.26 -8.98
CA GLY A 73 -12.59 -4.49 -9.50
C GLY A 73 -12.58 -5.20 -10.86
N LEU A 74 -11.71 -4.81 -11.77
CA LEU A 74 -11.56 -5.46 -13.07
C LEU A 74 -11.04 -6.90 -12.96
N ASP A 75 -10.13 -7.16 -12.03
CA ASP A 75 -9.62 -8.50 -11.74
C ASP A 75 -10.75 -9.42 -11.22
N VAL A 76 -11.55 -8.95 -10.27
CA VAL A 76 -12.69 -9.68 -9.70
C VAL A 76 -13.76 -9.96 -10.75
N LEU A 77 -14.01 -9.04 -11.68
CA LEU A 77 -14.98 -9.19 -12.78
C LEU A 77 -14.47 -10.09 -13.92
N GLY A 78 -13.21 -10.57 -13.85
CA GLY A 78 -12.61 -11.39 -14.90
C GLY A 78 -12.37 -10.64 -16.23
N MET A 79 -12.44 -9.31 -16.20
CA MET A 79 -12.28 -8.45 -17.39
C MET A 79 -10.82 -8.04 -17.63
N GLY A 80 -9.87 -8.53 -16.79
CA GLY A 80 -8.46 -8.20 -16.91
C GLY A 80 -7.79 -8.94 -18.07
N ALA A 81 -7.18 -8.21 -19.00
CA ALA A 81 -6.18 -8.75 -19.92
C ALA A 81 -4.93 -9.10 -19.06
N TRP A 82 -4.78 -10.35 -18.74
CA TRP A 82 -3.94 -10.90 -17.65
C TRP A 82 -2.51 -10.36 -17.58
N ASP A 83 -1.86 -10.06 -18.70
CA ASP A 83 -0.45 -9.65 -18.71
C ASP A 83 -0.24 -8.14 -18.46
N GLN A 84 -1.04 -7.28 -19.06
CA GLN A 84 -0.88 -5.83 -18.89
C GLN A 84 -1.47 -5.33 -17.56
N LEU A 85 -2.59 -5.91 -17.12
CA LEU A 85 -3.21 -5.55 -15.85
C LEU A 85 -2.35 -5.99 -14.67
N SER A 86 -1.73 -7.18 -14.72
CA SER A 86 -0.83 -7.66 -13.67
C SER A 86 0.39 -6.77 -13.49
N ARG A 87 1.00 -6.29 -14.58
CA ARG A 87 2.09 -5.30 -14.52
C ARG A 87 1.62 -3.98 -13.93
N GLY A 88 0.46 -3.48 -14.36
CA GLY A 88 -0.14 -2.25 -13.80
C GLY A 88 -0.40 -2.34 -12.30
N ILE A 89 -0.87 -3.47 -11.82
CA ILE A 89 -1.07 -3.74 -10.38
C ILE A 89 0.27 -3.75 -9.64
N LEU A 90 1.30 -4.39 -10.17
CA LEU A 90 2.64 -4.42 -9.54
C LEU A 90 3.27 -3.02 -9.50
N PHE A 91 3.18 -2.25 -10.58
CA PHE A 91 3.66 -0.86 -10.60
C PHE A 91 2.91 0.01 -9.59
N ASN A 92 1.59 -0.13 -9.48
CA ASN A 92 0.80 0.58 -8.47
C ASN A 92 1.22 0.17 -7.05
N ALA A 93 1.40 -1.13 -6.80
CA ALA A 93 1.85 -1.64 -5.51
C ALA A 93 3.23 -1.10 -5.11
N MET A 94 4.15 -0.92 -6.08
CA MET A 94 5.45 -0.29 -5.85
C MET A 94 5.33 1.24 -5.66
N ALA A 95 4.45 1.91 -6.39
CA ALA A 95 4.26 3.36 -6.29
C ALA A 95 3.66 3.79 -4.94
N MET A 96 2.85 2.94 -4.33
CA MET A 96 2.22 3.24 -3.03
C MET A 96 3.23 3.49 -1.90
N PRO A 97 4.18 2.60 -1.59
CA PRO A 97 5.18 2.87 -0.55
C PRO A 97 6.08 4.05 -0.90
N ILE A 98 6.36 4.33 -2.18
CA ILE A 98 7.13 5.51 -2.60
C ILE A 98 6.38 6.79 -2.21
N LEU A 99 5.09 6.89 -2.55
CA LEU A 99 4.30 8.07 -2.17
C LEU A 99 4.18 8.20 -0.65
N ALA A 100 4.01 7.09 0.07
CA ALA A 100 3.98 7.08 1.53
C ALA A 100 5.28 7.63 2.14
N MET A 101 6.44 7.24 1.58
CA MET A 101 7.75 7.76 1.99
C MET A 101 7.89 9.26 1.72
N VAL A 102 7.43 9.74 0.56
CA VAL A 102 7.42 11.17 0.22
C VAL A 102 6.54 11.96 1.20
N LEU A 103 5.34 11.46 1.51
CA LEU A 103 4.45 12.10 2.49
C LEU A 103 5.09 12.11 3.89
N LEU A 104 5.73 11.02 4.29
CA LEU A 104 6.41 10.90 5.57
C LEU A 104 7.58 11.89 5.67
N GLU A 105 8.39 12.03 4.62
CA GLU A 105 9.44 13.04 4.54
C GLU A 105 8.87 14.45 4.67
N GLN A 106 7.78 14.75 3.98
CA GLN A 106 7.14 16.06 4.05
C GLN A 106 6.63 16.36 5.47
N VAL A 107 6.03 15.39 6.16
CA VAL A 107 5.60 15.52 7.55
C VAL A 107 6.81 15.80 8.45
N PHE A 108 7.88 15.01 8.30
CA PHE A 108 9.09 15.16 9.11
C PHE A 108 9.77 16.52 8.89
N ARG A 109 9.86 17.01 7.65
CA ARG A 109 10.47 18.29 7.31
C ARG A 109 9.65 19.50 7.77
N ASN A 110 8.32 19.38 7.87
CA ASN A 110 7.45 20.46 8.30
C ASN A 110 7.15 20.42 9.82
N ALA A 111 7.60 19.40 10.54
CA ALA A 111 7.41 19.28 11.98
C ALA A 111 8.20 20.35 12.74
N THR A 112 7.61 20.93 13.78
CA THR A 112 8.29 21.86 14.69
C THR A 112 9.30 21.14 15.57
N LYS A 113 10.31 21.85 16.07
CA LYS A 113 11.35 21.26 16.93
C LYS A 113 10.80 20.53 18.14
N ASP A 114 9.72 21.04 18.72
CA ASP A 114 9.10 20.47 19.91
C ASP A 114 8.28 19.21 19.58
N SER A 115 7.65 19.15 18.40
CA SER A 115 6.89 17.98 17.93
C SER A 115 7.78 16.87 17.34
N LEU A 116 9.00 17.21 16.92
CA LEU A 116 9.92 16.24 16.30
C LEU A 116 10.20 15.03 17.21
N TRP A 117 10.36 15.23 18.52
CA TRP A 117 10.63 14.13 19.45
C TRP A 117 9.49 13.12 19.51
N ASN A 118 8.24 13.59 19.45
CA ASN A 118 7.06 12.73 19.48
C ASN A 118 6.80 12.04 18.15
N ILE A 119 7.18 12.69 17.03
CA ILE A 119 6.94 12.17 15.68
C ILE A 119 8.05 11.22 15.21
N LYS A 120 9.27 11.33 15.74
CA LYS A 120 10.42 10.48 15.34
C LYS A 120 10.11 8.98 15.38
N PRO A 121 9.62 8.38 16.48
CA PRO A 121 9.38 6.95 16.52
C PRO A 121 8.31 6.52 15.52
N LEU A 122 7.26 7.33 15.33
CA LEU A 122 6.24 7.12 14.30
C LEU A 122 6.87 7.12 12.89
N CYS A 123 7.72 8.10 12.59
CA CYS A 123 8.39 8.17 11.28
C CYS A 123 9.29 6.97 11.05
N PHE A 124 10.06 6.51 12.04
CA PHE A 124 10.91 5.34 11.90
C PHE A 124 10.11 4.05 11.72
N GLY A 125 9.04 3.85 12.49
CA GLY A 125 8.17 2.69 12.36
C GLY A 125 7.52 2.61 10.97
N LEU A 126 6.95 3.73 10.50
CA LEU A 126 6.34 3.79 9.17
C LEU A 126 7.38 3.67 8.05
N ALA A 127 8.55 4.33 8.17
CA ALA A 127 9.62 4.20 7.19
C ALA A 127 10.08 2.75 7.05
N GLY A 128 10.25 2.03 8.16
CA GLY A 128 10.62 0.62 8.14
C GLY A 128 9.61 -0.26 7.38
N THR A 129 8.31 -0.06 7.62
CA THR A 129 7.28 -0.80 6.89
C THR A 129 7.26 -0.47 5.39
N TYR A 130 7.38 0.81 5.02
CA TYR A 130 7.36 1.22 3.61
C TYR A 130 8.62 0.81 2.85
N VAL A 131 9.79 0.85 3.49
CA VAL A 131 11.05 0.36 2.88
C VAL A 131 10.97 -1.14 2.61
N PHE A 132 10.40 -1.92 3.53
CA PHE A 132 10.20 -3.34 3.31
C PHE A 132 9.20 -3.62 2.19
N ASP A 133 8.07 -2.92 2.17
CA ASP A 133 7.07 -3.03 1.10
C ASP A 133 7.67 -2.63 -0.26
N LEU A 134 8.48 -1.56 -0.30
CA LEU A 134 9.18 -1.13 -1.50
C LEU A 134 10.16 -2.21 -1.99
N TYR A 135 10.93 -2.80 -1.10
CA TYR A 135 11.84 -3.91 -1.41
C TYR A 135 11.04 -5.09 -2.03
N LEU A 136 9.98 -5.53 -1.38
CA LEU A 136 9.15 -6.65 -1.82
C LEU A 136 8.56 -6.41 -3.22
N PHE A 137 7.95 -5.24 -3.44
CA PHE A 137 7.32 -4.93 -4.72
C PHE A 137 8.33 -4.61 -5.82
N SER A 138 9.50 -4.05 -5.50
CA SER A 138 10.57 -3.86 -6.48
C SER A 138 11.12 -5.20 -6.99
N GLN A 139 11.28 -6.18 -6.10
CA GLN A 139 11.63 -7.55 -6.47
C GLN A 139 10.56 -8.16 -7.39
N ALA A 140 9.29 -7.99 -7.03
CA ALA A 140 8.18 -8.51 -7.84
C ALA A 140 8.15 -7.90 -9.25
N VAL A 141 8.43 -6.60 -9.39
CA VAL A 141 8.51 -5.91 -10.69
C VAL A 141 9.71 -6.38 -11.50
N LEU A 142 10.89 -6.54 -10.88
CA LEU A 142 12.12 -6.95 -11.56
C LEU A 142 12.07 -8.40 -12.05
N PHE A 143 11.57 -9.31 -11.22
CA PHE A 143 11.58 -10.73 -11.51
C PHE A 143 10.24 -11.25 -12.04
N ASN A 144 9.25 -10.37 -12.17
CA ASN A 144 7.86 -10.68 -12.59
C ASN A 144 7.22 -11.82 -11.78
N ARG A 145 7.60 -11.94 -10.52
CA ARG A 145 7.06 -12.91 -9.55
C ARG A 145 7.17 -12.34 -8.13
N LEU A 146 6.16 -12.62 -7.32
CA LEU A 146 6.21 -12.34 -5.88
C LEU A 146 6.99 -13.46 -5.19
N ASP A 147 7.92 -13.09 -4.33
CA ASP A 147 8.63 -14.03 -3.46
C ASP A 147 7.70 -14.40 -2.29
N GLU A 148 7.28 -15.68 -2.25
CA GLU A 148 6.36 -16.18 -1.22
C GLU A 148 6.98 -16.13 0.18
N GLU A 149 8.29 -16.34 0.30
CA GLU A 149 9.01 -16.26 1.57
C GLU A 149 9.02 -14.82 2.07
N ALA A 150 9.37 -13.86 1.24
CA ALA A 150 9.36 -12.44 1.57
C ALA A 150 7.93 -11.96 1.90
N LEU A 151 6.91 -12.47 1.21
CA LEU A 151 5.52 -12.14 1.49
C LEU A 151 5.07 -12.69 2.86
N SER A 152 5.51 -13.89 3.25
CA SER A 152 5.20 -14.49 4.55
C SER A 152 5.82 -13.69 5.71
N VAL A 153 7.03 -13.16 5.53
CA VAL A 153 7.74 -12.36 6.51
C VAL A 153 7.16 -10.94 6.65
N ARG A 154 6.46 -10.44 5.63
CA ARG A 154 5.88 -9.09 5.60
C ARG A 154 5.02 -8.79 6.83
N GLY A 155 4.15 -9.73 7.20
CA GLY A 155 3.30 -9.58 8.39
C GLY A 155 4.10 -9.46 9.69
N ILE A 156 5.19 -10.21 9.81
CA ILE A 156 6.09 -10.17 10.98
C ILE A 156 6.82 -8.82 11.04
N VAL A 157 7.33 -8.32 9.91
CA VAL A 157 8.00 -7.01 9.84
C VAL A 157 7.05 -5.89 10.23
N HIS A 158 5.81 -5.89 9.69
CA HIS A 158 4.81 -4.89 10.06
C HIS A 158 4.46 -4.97 11.56
N ALA A 159 4.29 -6.18 12.11
CA ALA A 159 4.02 -6.36 13.53
C ALA A 159 5.20 -5.90 14.41
N ALA A 160 6.43 -6.14 13.98
CA ALA A 160 7.63 -5.71 14.71
C ALA A 160 7.80 -4.17 14.71
N MET A 161 7.27 -3.48 13.71
CA MET A 161 7.30 -2.01 13.65
C MET A 161 6.16 -1.35 14.44
N MET A 162 5.08 -2.09 14.79
CA MET A 162 3.94 -1.57 15.54
C MET A 162 4.32 -0.93 16.90
N PRO A 163 5.22 -1.50 17.73
CA PRO A 163 5.60 -0.88 19.00
C PRO A 163 6.19 0.53 18.83
N LEU A 164 6.83 0.82 17.70
CA LEU A 164 7.39 2.15 17.40
C LEU A 164 6.30 3.19 17.06
N LEU A 165 5.08 2.74 16.76
CA LEU A 165 3.94 3.62 16.46
C LEU A 165 3.17 4.02 17.73
N LEU A 166 3.43 3.37 18.85
CA LEU A 166 2.82 3.69 20.15
C LEU A 166 3.69 4.76 20.85
N PRO A 167 3.08 5.86 21.32
CA PRO A 167 3.78 6.91 22.05
C PRO A 167 4.24 6.47 23.43
#